data_fe6a10f730fe6a53dd307be426c1c77b
#
_entry.id   fe6a10f730fe6a53dd307be426c1c77b
#
_cell.length_a   1.000
_cell.length_b   1.000
_cell.length_c   1.000
_cell.angle_alpha   90.00
_cell.angle_beta   90.00
_cell.angle_gamma   90.00
#
_symmetry.space_group_name_H-M   'P 1'
#
loop_
_entity.id
_entity.type
_entity.pdbx_description
1 polymer ?
#
loop_
_entity_poly.entity_id
_entity_poly.type
_entity_poly.pdbx_seq_one_letter_code
_entity_poly.pdbx_strand_id
1 'polypeptide(L)'
;MKTIYILLITVLSWSLQACTAQCGKPDACTDSIPRIYPDYAGVTFPLNIAPPNFRIGENADAFQTEIGTGETADILYTSKSPEVIIPTKKWKKLLQKAAGKEIFIRITLLRGGKWTRYADIKDTISNEPIDEYLVYRLLYPGYELWNEMGIYQRDLTGYEETPIAENRNFGKQCINCHTFNQNSPETMMVHVRGKSGGTLICKNGKVEKVNTKPEGFKNGGTYAAWHPSGRYIAFSMNEIQQFFHSSGQKPIEVSDLAADLMVYDTEKKTFLTDSLICGERYMETFPNWTPDGKTLYFCRGNAYKEKMPLDSIRYDLCRIGFDPESGKFGTPECVYRASEQGKSVSFPRVSPDGKYLMFTLSDYGNFSIWHPESELCLLTMDTGEIRLLNEVNSNDVESFHTWSSSGRWFVFSSKRLDGLWARPFFASFDPETGKAGKPFLMPQKDPDFYDTFTKTYNLPELIKQPVRNGNEMIE
;
A
#
# COMPACT_ATOMS: atom_id res chain seq x y z
N MET A 1 9.01 58.18 55.89
CA MET A 1 8.49 56.85 56.26
C MET A 1 7.53 56.41 55.15
N LYS A 2 7.94 55.48 54.29
CA LYS A 2 7.09 54.92 53.20
C LYS A 2 6.83 53.47 53.57
N THR A 3 5.59 53.16 53.88
CA THR A 3 5.12 51.82 54.21
C THR A 3 4.83 51.05 52.91
N ILE A 4 5.58 50.00 52.68
CA ILE A 4 5.39 49.11 51.53
C ILE A 4 4.40 48.01 51.97
N TYR A 5 3.23 47.96 51.32
CA TYR A 5 2.29 46.83 51.43
C TYR A 5 2.73 45.74 50.48
N ILE A 6 3.14 44.59 51.02
CA ILE A 6 3.36 43.34 50.25
C ILE A 6 2.04 42.63 50.19
N LEU A 7 1.45 42.61 49.00
CA LEU A 7 0.26 41.82 48.69
C LEU A 7 0.69 40.36 48.36
N LEU A 8 0.46 39.44 49.28
CA LEU A 8 0.66 38.00 49.04
C LEU A 8 -0.52 37.47 48.22
N ILE A 9 -0.30 37.27 46.91
CA ILE A 9 -1.25 36.56 46.04
C ILE A 9 -0.94 35.07 46.16
N THR A 10 -1.69 34.36 46.97
CA THR A 10 -1.73 32.89 46.98
C THR A 10 -2.52 32.40 45.77
N VAL A 11 -1.80 32.04 44.71
CA VAL A 11 -2.39 31.32 43.57
C VAL A 11 -2.67 29.87 44.01
N LEU A 12 -3.92 29.60 44.34
CA LEU A 12 -4.41 28.25 44.55
C LEU A 12 -4.50 27.59 43.18
N SER A 13 -3.46 26.87 42.74
CA SER A 13 -3.50 25.98 41.59
C SER A 13 -4.37 24.77 41.94
N TRP A 14 -5.65 24.83 41.59
CA TRP A 14 -6.49 23.67 41.54
C TRP A 14 -6.01 22.81 40.34
N SER A 15 -5.15 21.85 40.66
CA SER A 15 -4.93 20.74 39.79
C SER A 15 -6.23 19.91 39.77
N LEU A 16 -7.06 20.13 38.76
CA LEU A 16 -8.14 19.22 38.40
C LEU A 16 -7.49 17.89 37.95
N GLN A 17 -7.11 17.06 38.94
CA GLN A 17 -6.94 15.65 38.70
C GLN A 17 -8.35 15.11 38.41
N ALA A 18 -8.70 15.01 37.14
CA ALA A 18 -9.84 14.20 36.73
C ALA A 18 -9.53 12.74 37.12
N CYS A 19 -9.92 12.33 38.33
CA CYS A 19 -9.97 10.93 38.70
C CYS A 19 -10.93 10.24 37.75
N THR A 20 -10.42 9.65 36.67
CA THR A 20 -11.19 8.66 35.92
C THR A 20 -11.35 7.45 36.81
N ALA A 21 -12.60 7.16 37.18
CA ALA A 21 -12.92 5.97 37.97
C ALA A 21 -12.46 4.73 37.23
N GLN A 22 -11.48 4.02 37.78
CA GLN A 22 -11.01 2.76 37.21
C GLN A 22 -12.04 1.66 37.57
N CYS A 23 -12.38 0.83 36.60
CA CYS A 23 -13.22 -0.34 36.85
C CYS A 23 -12.44 -1.39 37.67
N GLY A 24 -12.92 -1.71 38.85
CA GLY A 24 -12.39 -2.83 39.66
C GLY A 24 -12.90 -4.16 39.12
N LYS A 25 -14.18 -4.42 39.30
CA LYS A 25 -14.89 -5.59 38.79
C LYS A 25 -16.09 -5.11 37.98
N PRO A 26 -16.33 -5.61 36.76
CA PRO A 26 -17.50 -5.22 35.98
C PRO A 26 -18.78 -5.67 36.65
N ASP A 27 -19.83 -4.85 36.58
CA ASP A 27 -21.16 -5.16 37.09
C ASP A 27 -21.89 -6.18 36.20
N ALA A 28 -21.58 -6.17 34.91
CA ALA A 28 -22.14 -7.06 33.90
C ALA A 28 -21.12 -7.43 32.83
N CYS A 29 -21.38 -8.56 32.14
CA CYS A 29 -20.64 -8.98 30.95
C CYS A 29 -21.62 -9.20 29.79
N THR A 30 -21.15 -9.00 28.57
CA THR A 30 -21.86 -9.30 27.31
C THR A 30 -20.96 -10.08 26.35
N ASP A 31 -21.55 -10.98 25.55
CA ASP A 31 -20.84 -11.75 24.55
C ASP A 31 -20.63 -10.97 23.24
N SER A 32 -21.16 -9.75 23.15
CA SER A 32 -20.96 -8.87 21.99
C SER A 32 -19.53 -8.37 21.93
N ILE A 33 -18.92 -8.41 20.75
CA ILE A 33 -17.64 -7.75 20.46
C ILE A 33 -17.90 -6.25 20.26
N PRO A 34 -17.16 -5.36 20.91
CA PRO A 34 -17.32 -3.92 20.73
C PRO A 34 -16.85 -3.50 19.35
N ARG A 35 -17.51 -2.51 18.76
CA ARG A 35 -17.05 -1.93 17.49
C ARG A 35 -15.85 -1.01 17.76
N ILE A 36 -14.83 -1.14 16.96
CA ILE A 36 -13.66 -0.24 16.96
C ILE A 36 -13.40 0.29 15.55
N TYR A 37 -12.85 1.50 15.48
CA TYR A 37 -12.46 2.12 14.22
C TYR A 37 -11.03 2.73 14.36
N PRO A 38 -10.12 2.41 13.44
CA PRO A 38 -10.24 1.42 12.36
C PRO A 38 -10.53 -0.01 12.87
N ASP A 39 -11.07 -0.88 11.99
CA ASP A 39 -11.34 -2.28 12.33
C ASP A 39 -10.04 -3.10 12.41
N TYR A 40 -9.54 -3.22 13.61
CA TYR A 40 -8.37 -4.04 13.94
C TYR A 40 -8.75 -5.38 14.62
N ALA A 41 -10.03 -5.75 14.65
CA ALA A 41 -10.46 -6.98 15.31
C ALA A 41 -10.17 -8.22 14.45
N GLY A 42 -9.54 -9.23 15.02
CA GLY A 42 -9.26 -10.52 14.37
C GLY A 42 -8.15 -10.46 13.31
N VAL A 43 -7.20 -9.55 13.46
CA VAL A 43 -6.08 -9.36 12.53
C VAL A 43 -4.79 -10.01 13.05
N THR A 44 -3.85 -10.22 12.14
CA THR A 44 -2.47 -10.57 12.49
C THR A 44 -1.60 -9.35 12.31
N PHE A 45 -0.94 -8.89 13.38
CA PHE A 45 0.02 -7.79 13.33
C PHE A 45 1.45 -8.28 13.16
N PRO A 46 2.29 -7.58 12.38
CA PRO A 46 3.73 -7.85 12.33
C PRO A 46 4.41 -7.46 13.65
N LEU A 47 5.56 -8.10 13.90
CA LEU A 47 6.31 -7.95 15.16
C LEU A 47 6.82 -6.52 15.41
N ASN A 48 6.84 -5.66 14.41
CA ASN A 48 7.44 -4.33 14.45
C ASN A 48 6.50 -3.17 14.04
N ILE A 49 5.20 -3.39 13.98
CA ILE A 49 4.25 -2.33 13.57
C ILE A 49 4.02 -1.28 14.66
N ALA A 50 3.73 -0.04 14.26
CA ALA A 50 3.28 1.04 15.13
C ALA A 50 1.99 0.65 15.88
N PRO A 51 1.70 1.27 17.05
CA PRO A 51 0.47 1.00 17.79
C PRO A 51 -0.77 1.21 16.92
N PRO A 52 -1.70 0.23 16.87
CA PRO A 52 -2.97 0.37 16.17
C PRO A 52 -3.96 1.16 17.05
N ASN A 53 -3.78 2.47 17.13
CA ASN A 53 -4.70 3.35 17.85
C ASN A 53 -6.09 3.26 17.21
N PHE A 54 -7.12 3.25 18.04
CA PHE A 54 -8.49 3.09 17.59
C PHE A 54 -9.47 3.91 18.42
N ARG A 55 -10.66 4.11 17.89
CA ARG A 55 -11.81 4.69 18.59
C ARG A 55 -12.86 3.60 18.84
N ILE A 56 -13.42 3.58 20.06
CA ILE A 56 -14.52 2.71 20.43
C ILE A 56 -15.81 3.30 19.85
N GLY A 57 -16.58 2.48 19.15
CA GLY A 57 -17.80 2.90 18.45
C GLY A 57 -19.03 3.03 19.32
N GLU A 58 -18.98 2.58 20.58
CA GLU A 58 -20.07 2.62 21.51
C GLU A 58 -20.07 3.91 22.34
N ASN A 59 -21.25 4.46 22.63
CA ASN A 59 -21.41 5.60 23.53
C ASN A 59 -21.32 5.13 25.01
N ALA A 60 -20.51 5.83 25.82
CA ALA A 60 -20.35 5.58 27.24
C ALA A 60 -19.90 6.84 27.99
N ASP A 61 -20.05 6.83 29.33
CA ASP A 61 -19.60 7.91 30.23
C ASP A 61 -18.09 7.82 30.49
N ALA A 62 -17.53 6.58 30.44
CA ALA A 62 -16.10 6.31 30.53
C ALA A 62 -15.77 4.95 29.88
N PHE A 63 -14.52 4.80 29.51
CA PHE A 63 -13.96 3.67 28.78
C PHE A 63 -12.74 3.13 29.52
N GLN A 64 -12.67 1.81 29.67
CA GLN A 64 -11.47 1.12 30.12
C GLN A 64 -11.07 0.09 29.07
N THR A 65 -9.80 0.15 28.64
CA THR A 65 -9.22 -0.78 27.67
C THR A 65 -8.00 -1.46 28.29
N GLU A 66 -7.99 -2.77 28.22
CA GLU A 66 -6.89 -3.63 28.65
C GLU A 66 -6.36 -4.39 27.44
N ILE A 67 -5.04 -4.38 27.22
CA ILE A 67 -4.40 -5.12 26.14
C ILE A 67 -3.29 -6.00 26.74
N GLY A 68 -3.27 -7.28 26.39
CA GLY A 68 -2.28 -8.18 26.97
C GLY A 68 -2.30 -9.58 26.37
N THR A 69 -1.57 -10.50 27.02
CA THR A 69 -1.47 -11.91 26.64
C THR A 69 -1.98 -12.81 27.74
N GLY A 70 -2.66 -13.90 27.38
CA GLY A 70 -3.29 -14.81 28.36
C GLY A 70 -4.36 -14.09 29.17
N GLU A 71 -4.20 -14.01 30.49
CA GLU A 71 -5.15 -13.34 31.38
C GLU A 71 -4.64 -12.00 31.93
N THR A 72 -3.39 -11.63 31.61
CA THR A 72 -2.71 -10.46 32.19
C THR A 72 -2.68 -9.30 31.22
N ALA A 73 -3.19 -8.15 31.67
CA ALA A 73 -3.08 -6.90 30.93
C ALA A 73 -1.67 -6.29 31.09
N ASP A 74 -0.99 -6.05 29.97
CA ASP A 74 0.28 -5.33 29.89
C ASP A 74 0.08 -3.82 29.72
N ILE A 75 -1.06 -3.44 29.13
CA ILE A 75 -1.47 -2.06 28.87
C ILE A 75 -2.86 -1.88 29.47
N LEU A 76 -3.01 -0.89 30.35
CA LEU A 76 -4.29 -0.44 30.88
C LEU A 76 -4.46 1.03 30.51
N TYR A 77 -5.59 1.37 29.93
CA TYR A 77 -5.98 2.70 29.51
C TYR A 77 -7.39 3.01 30.00
N THR A 78 -7.58 4.13 30.69
CA THR A 78 -8.90 4.58 31.16
C THR A 78 -9.10 6.03 30.75
N SER A 79 -10.24 6.36 30.12
CA SER A 79 -10.54 7.67 29.57
C SER A 79 -12.05 7.96 29.59
N LYS A 80 -12.42 9.24 29.50
CA LYS A 80 -13.77 9.68 29.13
C LYS A 80 -13.95 9.84 27.61
N SER A 81 -12.84 9.88 26.85
CA SER A 81 -12.87 9.85 25.39
C SER A 81 -12.93 8.40 24.88
N PRO A 82 -13.68 8.12 23.82
CA PRO A 82 -13.68 6.80 23.17
C PRO A 82 -12.37 6.46 22.46
N GLU A 83 -11.46 7.43 22.29
CA GLU A 83 -10.17 7.23 21.64
C GLU A 83 -9.21 6.46 22.55
N VAL A 84 -8.57 5.44 22.00
CA VAL A 84 -7.56 4.62 22.67
C VAL A 84 -6.21 4.86 22.00
N ILE A 85 -5.36 5.63 22.70
CA ILE A 85 -4.01 5.95 22.24
C ILE A 85 -3.03 5.06 22.99
N ILE A 86 -2.52 4.06 22.28
CA ILE A 86 -1.67 3.02 22.86
C ILE A 86 -0.24 3.56 23.03
N PRO A 87 0.35 3.53 24.26
CA PRO A 87 1.70 4.02 24.46
C PRO A 87 2.74 3.20 23.70
N THR A 88 3.46 3.81 22.74
CA THR A 88 4.41 3.15 21.84
C THR A 88 5.43 2.25 22.56
N LYS A 89 5.99 2.72 23.69
CA LYS A 89 6.97 1.91 24.46
C LYS A 89 6.36 0.64 25.04
N LYS A 90 5.11 0.70 25.52
CA LYS A 90 4.41 -0.47 26.06
C LYS A 90 4.01 -1.41 24.93
N TRP A 91 3.55 -0.87 23.79
CA TRP A 91 3.21 -1.64 22.61
C TRP A 91 4.41 -2.44 22.09
N LYS A 92 5.57 -1.80 21.88
CA LYS A 92 6.79 -2.48 21.45
C LYS A 92 7.21 -3.62 22.40
N LYS A 93 7.04 -3.45 23.71
CA LYS A 93 7.29 -4.54 24.67
C LYS A 93 6.27 -5.67 24.55
N LEU A 94 5.00 -5.33 24.34
CA LEU A 94 3.94 -6.33 24.14
C LEU A 94 4.18 -7.14 22.88
N LEU A 95 4.52 -6.51 21.75
CA LEU A 95 4.85 -7.19 20.50
C LEU A 95 5.95 -8.25 20.71
N GLN A 96 7.05 -7.88 21.37
CA GLN A 96 8.15 -8.81 21.66
C GLN A 96 7.74 -9.97 22.57
N LYS A 97 6.93 -9.69 23.62
CA LYS A 97 6.40 -10.70 24.56
C LYS A 97 5.42 -11.66 23.88
N ALA A 98 4.62 -11.13 22.94
CA ALA A 98 3.53 -11.83 22.28
C ALA A 98 3.89 -12.44 20.94
N ALA A 99 5.16 -12.42 20.51
CA ALA A 99 5.59 -13.01 19.26
C ALA A 99 5.07 -14.45 19.08
N GLY A 100 4.37 -14.71 17.99
CA GLY A 100 3.72 -15.98 17.67
C GLY A 100 2.52 -16.33 18.54
N LYS A 101 1.95 -15.38 19.28
CA LYS A 101 0.86 -15.62 20.22
C LYS A 101 -0.33 -14.70 19.96
N GLU A 102 -1.47 -15.11 20.51
CA GLU A 102 -2.68 -14.30 20.60
C GLU A 102 -2.52 -13.22 21.68
N ILE A 103 -3.02 -12.02 21.39
CA ILE A 103 -3.27 -10.95 22.33
C ILE A 103 -4.78 -10.74 22.45
N PHE A 104 -5.21 -10.19 23.57
CA PHE A 104 -6.58 -9.72 23.74
C PHE A 104 -6.62 -8.20 23.84
N ILE A 105 -7.70 -7.60 23.31
CA ILE A 105 -8.12 -6.24 23.58
C ILE A 105 -9.48 -6.33 24.28
N ARG A 106 -9.50 -5.98 25.55
CA ARG A 106 -10.67 -6.06 26.42
C ARG A 106 -11.21 -4.66 26.68
N ILE A 107 -12.47 -4.43 26.36
CA ILE A 107 -13.13 -3.14 26.51
C ILE A 107 -14.23 -3.25 27.55
N THR A 108 -14.22 -2.34 28.52
CA THR A 108 -15.24 -2.21 29.57
C THR A 108 -15.76 -0.79 29.56
N LEU A 109 -17.08 -0.62 29.50
CA LEU A 109 -17.76 0.66 29.33
C LEU A 109 -18.57 1.03 30.56
N LEU A 110 -18.46 2.27 31.03
CA LEU A 110 -19.30 2.84 32.06
C LEU A 110 -20.53 3.51 31.45
N ARG A 111 -21.72 3.10 31.86
CA ARG A 111 -22.99 3.72 31.46
C ARG A 111 -23.92 3.81 32.67
N GLY A 112 -24.37 5.03 32.96
CA GLY A 112 -25.33 5.23 34.09
C GLY A 112 -24.81 4.67 35.42
N GLY A 113 -23.51 4.78 35.68
CA GLY A 113 -22.86 4.30 36.89
C GLY A 113 -22.56 2.80 36.93
N LYS A 114 -22.81 2.04 35.87
CA LYS A 114 -22.55 0.59 35.80
C LYS A 114 -21.50 0.26 34.77
N TRP A 115 -20.52 -0.58 35.12
CA TRP A 115 -19.50 -1.07 34.25
C TRP A 115 -19.94 -2.36 33.55
N THR A 116 -19.93 -2.36 32.20
CA THR A 116 -20.23 -3.54 31.38
C THR A 116 -19.00 -3.91 30.58
N ARG A 117 -18.52 -5.15 30.73
CA ARG A 117 -17.42 -5.73 29.98
C ARG A 117 -17.95 -6.41 28.72
N TYR A 118 -17.33 -6.11 27.59
CA TYR A 118 -17.59 -6.76 26.29
C TYR A 118 -16.73 -8.01 26.13
N ALA A 119 -17.07 -8.86 25.15
CA ALA A 119 -16.22 -9.96 24.73
C ALA A 119 -14.86 -9.44 24.24
N ASP A 120 -13.81 -10.18 24.54
CA ASP A 120 -12.45 -9.79 24.16
C ASP A 120 -12.29 -9.85 22.62
N ILE A 121 -11.72 -8.81 22.02
CA ILE A 121 -11.18 -8.86 20.67
C ILE A 121 -9.88 -9.65 20.75
N LYS A 122 -9.68 -10.56 19.81
CA LYS A 122 -8.51 -11.43 19.75
C LYS A 122 -7.75 -11.18 18.48
N ASP A 123 -6.47 -10.83 18.60
CA ASP A 123 -5.54 -10.60 17.51
C ASP A 123 -4.29 -11.46 17.67
N THR A 124 -3.57 -11.68 16.61
CA THR A 124 -2.33 -12.47 16.64
C THR A 124 -1.13 -11.55 16.38
N ILE A 125 -0.05 -11.77 17.10
CA ILE A 125 1.24 -11.17 16.77
C ILE A 125 2.07 -12.21 16.03
N SER A 126 2.48 -11.88 14.80
CA SER A 126 3.35 -12.72 14.00
C SER A 126 4.73 -12.85 14.64
N ASN A 127 5.45 -13.96 14.34
CA ASN A 127 6.88 -14.05 14.62
C ASN A 127 7.73 -13.25 13.63
N GLU A 128 7.12 -12.85 12.49
CA GLU A 128 7.81 -12.22 11.38
C GLU A 128 7.60 -10.71 11.39
N PRO A 129 8.67 -9.93 11.25
CA PRO A 129 8.54 -8.50 11.03
C PRO A 129 8.04 -8.22 9.61
N ILE A 130 7.50 -7.03 9.40
CA ILE A 130 7.32 -6.44 8.07
C ILE A 130 8.53 -5.55 7.76
N ASP A 131 8.78 -5.25 6.49
CA ASP A 131 9.77 -4.23 6.11
C ASP A 131 9.46 -2.91 6.83
N GLU A 132 10.51 -2.23 7.31
CA GLU A 132 10.34 -1.11 8.24
C GLU A 132 9.68 0.13 7.63
N TYR A 133 9.74 0.27 6.30
CA TYR A 133 9.21 1.46 5.63
C TYR A 133 8.22 1.11 4.53
N LEU A 134 7.23 1.98 4.38
CA LEU A 134 6.31 1.99 3.25
C LEU A 134 6.55 3.25 2.43
N VAL A 135 6.81 3.09 1.14
CA VAL A 135 6.87 4.20 0.18
C VAL A 135 5.57 4.25 -0.61
N TYR A 136 5.08 5.44 -0.86
CA TYR A 136 3.86 5.67 -1.62
C TYR A 136 3.86 7.06 -2.26
N ARG A 137 3.05 7.22 -3.28
CA ARG A 137 2.74 8.52 -3.84
C ARG A 137 1.45 9.05 -3.22
N LEU A 138 1.48 10.28 -2.71
CA LEU A 138 0.31 11.04 -2.30
C LEU A 138 -0.09 12.03 -3.38
N LEU A 139 -1.38 12.07 -3.70
CA LEU A 139 -1.97 13.02 -4.64
C LEU A 139 -3.46 13.24 -4.34
N TYR A 140 -3.99 14.38 -4.77
CA TYR A 140 -5.43 14.59 -4.79
C TYR A 140 -6.07 13.84 -5.95
N PRO A 141 -7.21 13.17 -5.78
CA PRO A 141 -7.93 12.52 -6.87
C PRO A 141 -8.64 13.55 -7.76
N GLY A 142 -8.95 13.16 -9.00
CA GLY A 142 -9.73 13.98 -9.92
C GLY A 142 -8.95 15.15 -10.53
N TYR A 143 -9.58 16.31 -10.61
CA TYR A 143 -9.04 17.50 -11.28
C TYR A 143 -7.84 18.14 -10.55
N GLU A 144 -7.67 17.87 -9.27
CA GLU A 144 -6.58 18.40 -8.44
C GLU A 144 -5.30 17.58 -8.47
N LEU A 145 -5.24 16.55 -9.32
CA LEU A 145 -4.11 15.59 -9.39
C LEU A 145 -2.72 16.23 -9.45
N TRP A 146 -2.62 17.38 -10.11
CA TRP A 146 -1.34 18.03 -10.43
C TRP A 146 -0.90 19.10 -9.44
N ASN A 147 -1.79 19.58 -8.59
CA ASN A 147 -1.53 20.73 -7.72
C ASN A 147 -0.47 20.42 -6.68
N GLU A 148 -0.62 19.30 -6.01
CA GLU A 148 0.27 18.89 -4.94
C GLU A 148 0.39 17.38 -4.94
N MET A 149 1.56 16.88 -5.25
CA MET A 149 1.87 15.46 -5.21
C MET A 149 3.32 15.23 -4.84
N GLY A 150 3.58 14.06 -4.28
CA GLY A 150 4.93 13.65 -3.91
C GLY A 150 5.01 12.16 -3.63
N ILE A 151 6.24 11.68 -3.57
CA ILE A 151 6.59 10.35 -3.09
C ILE A 151 7.09 10.53 -1.67
N TYR A 152 6.50 9.79 -0.75
CA TYR A 152 6.78 9.84 0.68
C TYR A 152 7.16 8.46 1.18
N GLN A 153 7.91 8.41 2.26
CA GLN A 153 8.19 7.20 3.01
C GLN A 153 7.68 7.33 4.43
N ARG A 154 7.10 6.25 4.93
CA ARG A 154 6.55 6.14 6.27
C ARG A 154 7.29 5.09 7.07
N ASP A 155 7.81 5.46 8.24
CA ASP A 155 8.26 4.51 9.26
C ASP A 155 7.07 3.72 9.82
N LEU A 156 7.01 2.41 9.55
CA LEU A 156 5.95 1.53 10.01
C LEU A 156 6.11 1.14 11.49
N THR A 157 7.27 1.35 12.10
CA THR A 157 7.51 1.11 13.53
C THR A 157 7.07 2.28 14.41
N GLY A 158 6.72 3.39 13.77
CA GLY A 158 6.24 4.65 14.33
C GLY A 158 5.23 5.32 13.40
N TYR A 159 5.17 6.66 13.46
CA TYR A 159 4.22 7.44 12.67
C TYR A 159 4.91 8.52 11.83
N GLU A 160 6.24 8.47 11.74
CA GLU A 160 7.00 9.46 11.01
C GLU A 160 6.87 9.26 9.50
N GLU A 161 6.52 10.31 8.80
CA GLU A 161 6.44 10.39 7.35
C GLU A 161 7.40 11.46 6.84
N THR A 162 8.23 11.12 5.87
CA THR A 162 9.18 12.05 5.27
C THR A 162 9.09 12.03 3.74
N PRO A 163 9.27 13.18 3.06
CA PRO A 163 9.26 13.22 1.61
C PRO A 163 10.53 12.61 1.01
N ILE A 164 10.38 11.85 -0.07
CA ILE A 164 11.47 11.42 -0.95
C ILE A 164 11.59 12.39 -2.12
N ALA A 165 10.44 12.73 -2.75
CA ALA A 165 10.40 13.63 -3.90
C ALA A 165 9.04 14.34 -3.95
N GLU A 166 9.02 15.67 -4.03
CA GLU A 166 7.80 16.45 -4.13
C GLU A 166 7.77 17.23 -5.44
N ASN A 167 6.61 17.34 -6.09
CA ASN A 167 6.48 17.98 -7.38
C ASN A 167 6.88 19.46 -7.38
N ARG A 168 6.77 20.16 -6.23
CA ARG A 168 7.23 21.54 -6.08
C ARG A 168 8.73 21.72 -6.39
N ASN A 169 9.53 20.68 -6.13
CA ASN A 169 10.97 20.68 -6.35
C ASN A 169 11.33 20.38 -7.83
N PHE A 170 10.37 19.94 -8.62
CA PHE A 170 10.53 19.62 -10.07
C PHE A 170 9.72 20.57 -10.97
N GLY A 171 9.62 21.85 -10.58
CA GLY A 171 8.85 22.84 -11.36
C GLY A 171 7.36 22.54 -11.46
N LYS A 172 6.78 21.93 -10.41
CA LYS A 172 5.38 21.48 -10.34
C LYS A 172 5.00 20.48 -11.41
N GLN A 173 5.98 19.71 -11.92
CA GLN A 173 5.72 18.65 -12.89
C GLN A 173 5.20 17.39 -12.18
N CYS A 174 4.53 16.52 -12.93
CA CYS A 174 4.01 15.28 -12.39
C CYS A 174 5.14 14.31 -12.03
N ILE A 175 5.19 13.90 -10.77
CA ILE A 175 5.98 12.77 -10.30
C ILE A 175 5.10 11.54 -10.38
N ASN A 176 5.46 10.58 -11.22
CA ASN A 176 4.53 9.51 -11.55
C ASN A 176 4.86 8.19 -10.84
N CYS A 177 5.82 7.44 -11.34
CA CYS A 177 6.13 6.11 -10.83
C CYS A 177 7.40 6.13 -9.98
N HIS A 178 7.44 5.27 -8.97
CA HIS A 178 8.64 4.88 -8.28
C HIS A 178 8.68 3.36 -8.22
N THR A 179 9.84 2.77 -8.10
CA THR A 179 10.00 1.36 -7.77
C THR A 179 11.40 1.07 -7.26
N PHE A 180 11.50 0.01 -6.48
CA PHE A 180 12.72 -0.44 -5.81
C PHE A 180 13.15 -1.82 -6.29
N ASN A 181 14.45 -2.04 -6.36
CA ASN A 181 14.97 -3.37 -6.64
C ASN A 181 14.98 -4.21 -5.37
N GLN A 182 14.19 -5.30 -5.32
CA GLN A 182 14.12 -6.24 -4.20
C GLN A 182 13.93 -5.56 -2.83
N ASN A 183 13.02 -4.57 -2.77
CA ASN A 183 12.70 -3.79 -1.56
C ASN A 183 13.92 -3.03 -0.97
N SER A 184 14.98 -2.80 -1.77
CA SER A 184 16.19 -2.09 -1.34
C SER A 184 16.13 -0.61 -1.68
N PRO A 185 16.30 0.31 -0.72
CA PRO A 185 16.36 1.74 -0.99
C PRO A 185 17.63 2.17 -1.76
N GLU A 186 18.66 1.33 -1.80
CA GLU A 186 19.93 1.60 -2.49
C GLU A 186 19.81 1.57 -4.00
N THR A 187 18.74 0.94 -4.52
CA THR A 187 18.49 0.83 -5.96
C THR A 187 17.02 1.11 -6.24
N MET A 188 16.74 2.31 -6.71
CA MET A 188 15.39 2.77 -7.00
C MET A 188 15.35 3.65 -8.23
N MET A 189 14.15 3.89 -8.74
CA MET A 189 13.91 4.91 -9.75
C MET A 189 12.68 5.76 -9.41
N VAL A 190 12.68 6.98 -9.94
CA VAL A 190 11.53 7.89 -9.94
C VAL A 190 11.35 8.45 -11.35
N HIS A 191 10.13 8.42 -11.88
CA HIS A 191 9.81 8.99 -13.16
C HIS A 191 9.12 10.36 -13.01
N VAL A 192 9.70 11.38 -13.62
CA VAL A 192 9.16 12.75 -13.65
C VAL A 192 8.69 13.06 -15.07
N ARG A 193 7.43 13.46 -15.22
CA ARG A 193 6.86 13.87 -16.52
C ARG A 193 7.06 15.37 -16.75
N GLY A 194 6.95 15.81 -18.01
CA GLY A 194 6.97 17.21 -18.41
C GLY A 194 8.25 17.65 -19.12
N LYS A 195 8.43 18.97 -19.34
CA LYS A 195 9.53 19.53 -20.15
C LYS A 195 10.91 19.21 -19.60
N SER A 196 11.06 19.21 -18.29
CA SER A 196 12.31 18.83 -17.59
C SER A 196 12.26 17.39 -17.10
N GLY A 197 11.32 16.58 -17.59
CA GLY A 197 11.08 15.22 -17.19
C GLY A 197 12.23 14.27 -17.52
N GLY A 198 12.10 13.04 -17.05
CA GLY A 198 13.05 11.94 -17.24
C GLY A 198 12.90 10.92 -16.13
N THR A 199 13.60 9.83 -16.24
CA THR A 199 13.69 8.83 -15.19
C THR A 199 14.95 9.05 -14.38
N LEU A 200 14.79 9.31 -13.09
CA LEU A 200 15.89 9.40 -12.12
C LEU A 200 16.17 7.98 -11.64
N ILE A 201 17.33 7.46 -11.94
CA ILE A 201 17.80 6.16 -11.48
C ILE A 201 18.81 6.38 -10.37
N CYS A 202 18.50 5.90 -9.18
CA CYS A 202 19.38 5.95 -8.01
C CYS A 202 19.99 4.56 -7.79
N LYS A 203 21.31 4.47 -7.78
CA LYS A 203 22.05 3.23 -7.48
C LYS A 203 23.23 3.56 -6.58
N ASN A 204 23.25 2.97 -5.37
CA ASN A 204 24.35 3.15 -4.40
C ASN A 204 24.67 4.63 -4.11
N GLY A 205 23.63 5.45 -3.91
CA GLY A 205 23.75 6.87 -3.61
C GLY A 205 24.12 7.76 -4.81
N LYS A 206 24.20 7.21 -6.02
CA LYS A 206 24.39 8.00 -7.25
C LYS A 206 23.08 8.11 -8.00
N VAL A 207 22.71 9.34 -8.38
CA VAL A 207 21.51 9.61 -9.16
C VAL A 207 21.92 9.92 -10.60
N GLU A 208 21.31 9.24 -11.54
CA GLU A 208 21.47 9.48 -12.97
C GLU A 208 20.09 9.79 -13.59
N LYS A 209 19.99 10.89 -14.31
CA LYS A 209 18.79 11.22 -15.08
C LYS A 209 18.89 10.62 -16.48
N VAL A 210 17.95 9.76 -16.80
CA VAL A 210 17.89 9.04 -18.08
C VAL A 210 16.65 9.48 -18.86
N ASN A 211 16.82 9.72 -20.14
CA ASN A 211 15.69 9.86 -21.05
C ASN A 211 15.19 8.47 -21.44
N THR A 212 14.06 8.06 -20.86
CA THR A 212 13.42 6.77 -21.15
C THR A 212 12.39 6.86 -22.29
N LYS A 213 12.46 7.91 -23.09
CA LYS A 213 11.67 8.06 -24.33
C LYS A 213 12.54 7.79 -25.56
N PRO A 214 12.56 6.56 -26.09
CA PRO A 214 13.27 6.24 -27.31
C PRO A 214 12.66 6.96 -28.53
N GLU A 215 13.41 7.00 -29.61
CA GLU A 215 12.91 7.50 -30.88
C GLU A 215 11.71 6.69 -31.37
N GLY A 216 10.68 7.37 -31.87
CA GLY A 216 9.44 6.76 -32.36
C GLY A 216 8.34 6.64 -31.27
N PHE A 217 8.65 6.80 -29.99
CA PHE A 217 7.65 6.74 -28.92
C PHE A 217 7.15 8.13 -28.52
N LYS A 218 5.83 8.22 -28.21
CA LYS A 218 5.24 9.50 -27.77
C LYS A 218 5.61 9.83 -26.33
N ASN A 219 5.68 8.83 -25.45
CA ASN A 219 5.89 8.97 -24.00
C ASN A 219 7.14 8.23 -23.53
N GLY A 220 7.65 8.61 -22.36
CA GLY A 220 8.71 7.88 -21.67
C GLY A 220 8.19 6.64 -20.95
N GLY A 221 9.10 5.77 -20.51
CA GLY A 221 8.77 4.54 -19.78
C GLY A 221 8.09 4.78 -18.45
N THR A 222 7.03 4.03 -18.20
CA THR A 222 6.24 4.04 -16.96
C THR A 222 6.06 2.62 -16.44
N TYR A 223 5.42 2.44 -15.28
CA TYR A 223 5.14 1.13 -14.67
C TYR A 223 6.35 0.20 -14.65
N ALA A 224 7.47 0.75 -14.20
CA ALA A 224 8.75 0.08 -14.24
C ALA A 224 8.84 -1.11 -13.30
N ALA A 225 9.63 -2.11 -13.68
CA ALA A 225 10.01 -3.23 -12.83
C ALA A 225 11.52 -3.50 -12.96
N TRP A 226 12.21 -3.48 -11.83
CA TRP A 226 13.61 -3.85 -11.76
C TRP A 226 13.82 -5.34 -11.96
N HIS A 227 14.73 -5.69 -12.83
CA HIS A 227 15.29 -7.04 -12.89
C HIS A 227 16.10 -7.32 -11.62
N PRO A 228 16.05 -8.53 -11.03
CA PRO A 228 16.70 -8.84 -9.75
C PRO A 228 18.19 -8.50 -9.69
N SER A 229 18.91 -8.60 -10.82
CA SER A 229 20.33 -8.21 -10.89
C SER A 229 20.58 -6.71 -10.66
N GLY A 230 19.55 -5.86 -10.72
CA GLY A 230 19.70 -4.40 -10.71
C GLY A 230 20.30 -3.80 -11.98
N ARG A 231 20.55 -4.62 -13.03
CA ARG A 231 21.06 -4.13 -14.30
C ARG A 231 19.97 -3.68 -15.25
N TYR A 232 18.85 -4.41 -15.34
CA TYR A 232 17.79 -4.11 -16.28
C TYR A 232 16.56 -3.53 -15.59
N ILE A 233 15.84 -2.66 -16.29
CA ILE A 233 14.54 -2.13 -15.89
C ILE A 233 13.57 -2.36 -17.05
N ALA A 234 12.53 -3.13 -16.84
CA ALA A 234 11.44 -3.24 -17.80
C ALA A 234 10.49 -2.06 -17.61
N PHE A 235 10.07 -1.45 -18.70
CA PHE A 235 9.13 -0.33 -18.76
C PHE A 235 7.93 -0.67 -19.62
N SER A 236 6.81 -0.07 -19.31
CA SER A 236 5.65 0.03 -20.16
C SER A 236 5.60 1.42 -20.81
N MET A 237 5.47 1.47 -22.13
CA MET A 237 5.47 2.69 -22.95
C MET A 237 4.03 3.03 -23.33
N ASN A 238 3.26 3.57 -22.36
CA ASN A 238 1.82 3.77 -22.55
C ASN A 238 1.48 5.11 -23.17
N GLU A 239 0.55 5.10 -24.13
CA GLU A 239 -0.23 6.25 -24.54
C GLU A 239 -1.61 6.13 -23.89
N ILE A 240 -1.89 6.96 -22.88
CA ILE A 240 -3.10 6.88 -22.09
C ILE A 240 -4.05 8.03 -22.39
N GLN A 241 -5.36 7.76 -22.24
CA GLN A 241 -6.41 8.77 -22.22
C GLN A 241 -7.20 8.65 -20.92
N GLN A 242 -7.50 9.81 -20.32
CA GLN A 242 -8.36 9.92 -19.17
C GLN A 242 -9.73 10.43 -19.58
N PHE A 243 -10.77 9.83 -19.02
CA PHE A 243 -12.16 10.22 -19.20
C PHE A 243 -12.76 10.58 -17.87
N PHE A 244 -13.58 11.62 -17.84
CA PHE A 244 -14.26 12.10 -16.64
C PHE A 244 -15.76 12.04 -16.88
N HIS A 245 -16.46 11.31 -16.02
CA HIS A 245 -17.89 11.12 -16.09
C HIS A 245 -18.58 11.95 -15.00
N SER A 246 -19.64 12.68 -15.37
CA SER A 246 -20.42 13.48 -14.44
C SER A 246 -21.46 12.67 -13.66
N SER A 247 -21.64 11.40 -14.01
CA SER A 247 -22.61 10.49 -13.40
C SER A 247 -22.10 9.04 -13.47
N GLY A 248 -22.64 8.17 -12.62
CA GLY A 248 -22.27 6.76 -12.56
C GLY A 248 -21.29 6.44 -11.42
N GLN A 249 -20.96 5.17 -11.28
CA GLN A 249 -20.08 4.67 -10.21
C GLN A 249 -18.58 4.84 -10.51
N LYS A 250 -18.22 5.12 -11.77
CA LYS A 250 -16.83 5.29 -12.22
C LYS A 250 -16.62 6.74 -12.68
N PRO A 251 -16.32 7.68 -11.76
CA PRO A 251 -16.16 9.09 -12.11
C PRO A 251 -14.94 9.36 -12.99
N ILE A 252 -13.95 8.48 -12.94
CA ILE A 252 -12.73 8.55 -13.75
C ILE A 252 -12.51 7.19 -14.38
N GLU A 253 -12.20 7.19 -15.68
CA GLU A 253 -11.68 6.05 -16.39
C GLU A 253 -10.37 6.41 -17.05
N VAL A 254 -9.44 5.47 -17.08
CA VAL A 254 -8.15 5.61 -17.76
C VAL A 254 -7.98 4.40 -18.66
N SER A 255 -7.67 4.64 -19.91
CA SER A 255 -7.45 3.59 -20.90
C SER A 255 -6.15 3.78 -21.64
N ASP A 256 -5.48 2.70 -21.98
CA ASP A 256 -4.40 2.72 -22.96
C ASP A 256 -5.00 2.86 -24.38
N LEU A 257 -4.36 3.70 -25.18
CA LEU A 257 -4.55 3.76 -26.62
C LEU A 257 -3.45 2.99 -27.36
N ALA A 258 -2.27 2.91 -26.76
CA ALA A 258 -1.15 2.08 -27.15
C ALA A 258 -0.30 1.76 -25.92
N ALA A 259 0.30 0.60 -25.90
CA ALA A 259 1.23 0.20 -24.83
C ALA A 259 2.20 -0.86 -25.36
N ASP A 260 3.49 -0.65 -25.16
CA ASP A 260 4.56 -1.55 -25.55
C ASP A 260 5.51 -1.79 -24.38
N LEU A 261 6.23 -2.91 -24.38
CA LEU A 261 7.27 -3.19 -23.40
C LEU A 261 8.66 -2.91 -23.93
N MET A 262 9.49 -2.34 -23.10
CA MET A 262 10.91 -2.15 -23.33
C MET A 262 11.72 -2.48 -22.10
N VAL A 263 12.93 -2.97 -22.28
CA VAL A 263 13.90 -3.21 -21.23
C VAL A 263 15.10 -2.27 -21.41
N TYR A 264 15.40 -1.48 -20.38
CA TYR A 264 16.57 -0.60 -20.37
C TYR A 264 17.73 -1.29 -19.65
N ASP A 265 18.88 -1.40 -20.33
CA ASP A 265 20.15 -1.85 -19.74
C ASP A 265 20.87 -0.64 -19.12
N THR A 266 20.91 -0.58 -17.79
CA THR A 266 21.50 0.55 -17.04
C THR A 266 23.02 0.62 -17.18
N GLU A 267 23.69 -0.47 -17.57
CA GLU A 267 25.15 -0.53 -17.77
C GLU A 267 25.51 -0.10 -19.18
N LYS A 268 24.84 -0.66 -20.18
CA LYS A 268 25.07 -0.31 -21.61
C LYS A 268 24.37 0.99 -22.02
N LYS A 269 23.42 1.47 -21.22
CA LYS A 269 22.60 2.67 -21.51
C LYS A 269 21.82 2.55 -22.83
N THR A 270 21.31 1.36 -23.10
CA THR A 270 20.58 1.03 -24.33
C THR A 270 19.24 0.39 -24.02
N PHE A 271 18.28 0.53 -24.93
CA PHE A 271 17.02 -0.17 -24.88
C PHE A 271 17.10 -1.51 -25.60
N LEU A 272 16.50 -2.52 -25.01
CA LEU A 272 16.26 -3.84 -25.59
C LEU A 272 14.75 -3.96 -25.80
N THR A 273 14.36 -4.38 -26.99
CA THR A 273 12.97 -4.69 -27.32
C THR A 273 12.94 -5.82 -28.34
N ASP A 274 11.77 -6.39 -28.53
CA ASP A 274 11.48 -7.41 -29.51
C ASP A 274 10.08 -7.16 -30.10
N SER A 275 9.90 -7.43 -31.37
CA SER A 275 8.60 -7.32 -32.05
C SER A 275 7.48 -8.19 -31.44
N LEU A 276 7.86 -9.13 -30.59
CA LEU A 276 6.93 -9.99 -29.83
C LEU A 276 6.32 -9.31 -28.61
N ILE A 277 6.90 -8.20 -28.13
CA ILE A 277 6.44 -7.43 -26.94
C ILE A 277 6.36 -5.92 -27.22
N CYS A 278 6.55 -5.52 -28.47
CA CYS A 278 6.48 -4.15 -28.93
C CYS A 278 6.01 -4.14 -30.40
N GLY A 279 4.78 -3.73 -30.66
CA GLY A 279 4.20 -3.74 -31.97
C GLY A 279 2.72 -3.39 -32.04
N GLU A 280 2.19 -3.22 -33.25
CA GLU A 280 0.84 -2.69 -33.49
C GLU A 280 -0.30 -3.66 -33.22
N ARG A 281 -0.01 -4.95 -32.95
CA ARG A 281 -1.05 -5.98 -32.82
C ARG A 281 -1.66 -6.03 -31.42
N TYR A 282 -0.86 -5.77 -30.39
CA TYR A 282 -1.24 -5.89 -29.00
C TYR A 282 -0.85 -4.64 -28.22
N MET A 283 -1.39 -4.53 -27.04
CA MET A 283 -0.96 -3.60 -26.00
C MET A 283 -0.37 -4.42 -24.85
N GLU A 284 0.90 -4.18 -24.53
CA GLU A 284 1.62 -4.84 -23.43
C GLU A 284 1.95 -3.84 -22.33
N THR A 285 1.62 -4.18 -21.08
CA THR A 285 1.80 -3.27 -19.95
C THR A 285 2.07 -4.01 -18.63
N PHE A 286 2.46 -3.28 -17.58
CA PHE A 286 2.71 -3.76 -16.24
C PHE A 286 3.68 -4.95 -16.14
N PRO A 287 4.94 -4.75 -16.58
CA PRO A 287 5.95 -5.80 -16.49
C PRO A 287 6.29 -6.14 -15.04
N ASN A 288 6.62 -7.42 -14.77
CA ASN A 288 7.16 -7.87 -13.49
C ASN A 288 8.05 -9.11 -13.68
N TRP A 289 9.25 -9.08 -13.10
CA TRP A 289 10.22 -10.16 -13.22
C TRP A 289 10.01 -11.26 -12.20
N THR A 290 10.34 -12.49 -12.58
CA THR A 290 10.56 -13.57 -11.61
C THR A 290 11.82 -13.28 -10.77
N PRO A 291 11.91 -13.82 -9.52
CA PRO A 291 13.07 -13.61 -8.67
C PRO A 291 14.41 -14.12 -9.24
N ASP A 292 14.37 -15.08 -10.15
CA ASP A 292 15.55 -15.58 -10.88
C ASP A 292 15.93 -14.72 -12.10
N GLY A 293 15.08 -13.75 -12.47
CA GLY A 293 15.28 -12.84 -13.60
C GLY A 293 15.12 -13.47 -14.98
N LYS A 294 14.70 -14.73 -15.08
CA LYS A 294 14.63 -15.44 -16.38
C LYS A 294 13.28 -15.31 -17.07
N THR A 295 12.27 -14.79 -16.41
CA THR A 295 10.92 -14.64 -16.97
C THR A 295 10.37 -13.26 -16.63
N LEU A 296 9.79 -12.61 -17.64
CA LEU A 296 9.03 -11.36 -17.51
C LEU A 296 7.55 -11.66 -17.66
N TYR A 297 6.77 -11.40 -16.61
CA TYR A 297 5.30 -11.41 -16.65
C TYR A 297 4.79 -10.03 -17.04
N PHE A 298 3.66 -9.99 -17.74
CA PHE A 298 3.02 -8.74 -18.18
C PHE A 298 1.56 -8.96 -18.54
N CYS A 299 0.82 -7.86 -18.66
CA CYS A 299 -0.55 -7.86 -19.16
C CYS A 299 -0.55 -7.59 -20.66
N ARG A 300 -1.32 -8.36 -21.43
CA ARG A 300 -1.46 -8.20 -22.90
C ARG A 300 -2.93 -8.09 -23.28
N GLY A 301 -3.29 -7.00 -23.96
CA GLY A 301 -4.59 -6.79 -24.58
C GLY A 301 -4.50 -6.68 -26.10
N ASN A 302 -5.61 -6.80 -26.80
CA ASN A 302 -5.65 -6.47 -28.23
C ASN A 302 -5.46 -4.98 -28.43
N ALA A 303 -4.81 -4.60 -29.53
CA ALA A 303 -4.59 -3.20 -29.88
C ALA A 303 -5.89 -2.41 -29.93
N TYR A 304 -5.86 -1.20 -29.37
CA TYR A 304 -7.00 -0.28 -29.41
C TYR A 304 -7.34 0.08 -30.87
N LYS A 305 -8.63 0.11 -31.17
CA LYS A 305 -9.15 0.58 -32.45
C LYS A 305 -10.03 1.80 -32.19
N GLU A 306 -9.91 2.80 -33.05
CA GLU A 306 -10.72 4.01 -32.96
C GLU A 306 -12.22 3.69 -32.80
N LYS A 307 -12.89 4.35 -31.86
CA LYS A 307 -14.30 4.13 -31.47
C LYS A 307 -14.61 2.78 -30.81
N MET A 308 -13.61 2.00 -30.43
CA MET A 308 -13.81 0.79 -29.64
C MET A 308 -14.37 1.19 -28.25
N PRO A 309 -15.44 0.53 -27.75
CA PRO A 309 -15.94 0.79 -26.41
C PRO A 309 -14.87 0.48 -25.36
N LEU A 310 -14.66 1.33 -24.35
CA LEU A 310 -13.63 1.16 -23.33
C LEU A 310 -13.84 -0.12 -22.51
N ASP A 311 -15.10 -0.46 -22.24
CA ASP A 311 -15.51 -1.66 -21.50
C ASP A 311 -15.32 -2.97 -22.28
N SER A 312 -14.89 -2.89 -23.56
CA SER A 312 -14.49 -4.03 -24.37
C SER A 312 -12.99 -4.34 -24.30
N ILE A 313 -12.18 -3.44 -23.74
CA ILE A 313 -10.73 -3.61 -23.63
C ILE A 313 -10.43 -4.53 -22.45
N ARG A 314 -9.77 -5.67 -22.74
CA ARG A 314 -9.40 -6.65 -21.72
C ARG A 314 -7.97 -7.12 -21.90
N TYR A 315 -7.33 -7.41 -20.79
CA TYR A 315 -5.94 -7.85 -20.73
C TYR A 315 -5.87 -9.26 -20.13
N ASP A 316 -5.03 -10.07 -20.74
CA ASP A 316 -4.65 -11.40 -20.28
C ASP A 316 -3.31 -11.36 -19.55
N LEU A 317 -3.03 -12.30 -18.67
CA LEU A 317 -1.73 -12.48 -18.06
C LEU A 317 -0.84 -13.30 -19.00
N CYS A 318 0.27 -12.71 -19.41
CA CYS A 318 1.26 -13.33 -20.27
C CYS A 318 2.65 -13.37 -19.62
N ARG A 319 3.53 -14.19 -20.17
CA ARG A 319 4.95 -14.24 -19.81
C ARG A 319 5.84 -14.41 -21.03
N ILE A 320 7.10 -14.02 -20.89
CA ILE A 320 8.14 -14.24 -21.89
C ILE A 320 9.47 -14.56 -21.20
N GLY A 321 10.20 -15.54 -21.72
CA GLY A 321 11.54 -15.84 -21.27
C GLY A 321 12.52 -14.70 -21.60
N PHE A 322 13.51 -14.50 -20.76
CA PHE A 322 14.58 -13.53 -20.93
C PHE A 322 15.93 -14.15 -20.54
N ASP A 323 16.91 -14.01 -21.43
CA ASP A 323 18.30 -14.37 -21.15
C ASP A 323 19.09 -13.11 -20.76
N PRO A 324 19.42 -12.92 -19.45
CA PRO A 324 20.11 -11.71 -19.00
C PRO A 324 21.56 -11.58 -19.52
N GLU A 325 22.18 -12.67 -19.97
CA GLU A 325 23.52 -12.61 -20.53
C GLU A 325 23.55 -12.04 -21.95
N SER A 326 22.65 -12.53 -22.79
CA SER A 326 22.55 -12.08 -24.19
C SER A 326 21.57 -10.91 -24.38
N GLY A 327 20.65 -10.68 -23.44
CA GLY A 327 19.56 -9.70 -23.55
C GLY A 327 18.46 -10.11 -24.53
N LYS A 328 18.34 -11.41 -24.85
CA LYS A 328 17.37 -11.94 -25.80
C LYS A 328 16.09 -12.39 -25.12
N PHE A 329 14.99 -12.18 -25.85
CA PHE A 329 13.66 -12.64 -25.44
C PHE A 329 13.32 -14.00 -26.08
N GLY A 330 12.53 -14.78 -25.38
CA GLY A 330 11.95 -16.03 -25.89
C GLY A 330 10.64 -15.79 -26.64
N THR A 331 9.76 -16.78 -26.66
CA THR A 331 8.41 -16.67 -27.24
C THR A 331 7.41 -16.35 -26.12
N PRO A 332 6.51 -15.35 -26.31
CA PRO A 332 5.49 -15.05 -25.30
C PRO A 332 4.43 -16.14 -25.21
N GLU A 333 4.00 -16.41 -23.98
CA GLU A 333 2.95 -17.37 -23.65
C GLU A 333 1.85 -16.68 -22.87
N CYS A 334 0.59 -17.00 -23.13
CA CYS A 334 -0.54 -16.60 -22.32
C CYS A 334 -0.72 -17.58 -21.17
N VAL A 335 -0.61 -17.10 -19.93
CA VAL A 335 -0.74 -17.90 -18.71
C VAL A 335 -2.18 -17.96 -18.24
N TYR A 336 -2.92 -16.86 -18.35
CA TYR A 336 -4.33 -16.79 -17.98
C TYR A 336 -5.10 -15.90 -18.96
N ARG A 337 -6.09 -16.48 -19.62
CA ARG A 337 -6.97 -15.80 -20.59
C ARG A 337 -8.21 -15.24 -19.89
N ALA A 338 -8.01 -14.15 -19.13
CA ALA A 338 -9.10 -13.49 -18.41
C ALA A 338 -10.13 -12.90 -19.38
N SER A 339 -9.69 -12.45 -20.57
CA SER A 339 -10.55 -11.90 -21.62
C SER A 339 -11.63 -12.87 -22.09
N GLU A 340 -11.34 -14.17 -22.16
CA GLU A 340 -12.30 -15.22 -22.51
C GLU A 340 -13.39 -15.42 -21.44
N GLN A 341 -13.13 -14.94 -20.21
CA GLN A 341 -14.06 -14.98 -19.09
C GLN A 341 -14.76 -13.62 -18.85
N GLY A 342 -14.60 -12.67 -19.78
CA GLY A 342 -15.12 -11.31 -19.64
C GLY A 342 -14.42 -10.49 -18.57
N LYS A 343 -13.17 -10.85 -18.20
CA LYS A 343 -12.36 -10.19 -17.16
C LYS A 343 -11.06 -9.64 -17.73
N SER A 344 -10.38 -8.81 -16.94
CA SER A 344 -9.15 -8.13 -17.32
C SER A 344 -8.13 -8.16 -16.16
N VAL A 345 -6.89 -8.46 -16.49
CA VAL A 345 -5.77 -8.55 -15.53
C VAL A 345 -4.97 -7.25 -15.49
N SER A 346 -4.53 -6.85 -14.29
CA SER A 346 -3.57 -5.76 -14.12
C SER A 346 -2.60 -6.03 -12.95
N PHE A 347 -1.46 -5.34 -12.97
CA PHE A 347 -0.45 -5.32 -11.91
C PHE A 347 0.02 -6.71 -11.43
N PRO A 348 0.54 -7.59 -12.30
CA PRO A 348 1.13 -8.84 -11.84
C PRO A 348 2.34 -8.57 -10.94
N ARG A 349 2.45 -9.33 -9.82
CA ARG A 349 3.54 -9.24 -8.85
C ARG A 349 3.91 -10.62 -8.36
N VAL A 350 5.08 -11.10 -8.78
CA VAL A 350 5.63 -12.38 -8.34
C VAL A 350 6.11 -12.27 -6.90
N SER A 351 5.81 -13.26 -6.05
CA SER A 351 6.31 -13.32 -4.68
C SER A 351 7.84 -13.49 -4.65
N PRO A 352 8.54 -13.03 -3.59
CA PRO A 352 10.00 -13.11 -3.50
C PRO A 352 10.56 -14.53 -3.58
N ASP A 353 9.79 -15.53 -3.20
CA ASP A 353 10.16 -16.96 -3.29
C ASP A 353 9.82 -17.58 -4.65
N GLY A 354 9.12 -16.86 -5.53
CA GLY A 354 8.72 -17.32 -6.86
C GLY A 354 7.59 -18.35 -6.87
N LYS A 355 6.97 -18.66 -5.72
CA LYS A 355 5.89 -19.65 -5.63
C LYS A 355 4.53 -19.12 -6.09
N TYR A 356 4.32 -17.81 -5.96
CA TYR A 356 3.04 -17.17 -6.22
C TYR A 356 3.19 -15.95 -7.12
N LEU A 357 2.12 -15.65 -7.85
CA LEU A 357 1.94 -14.39 -8.55
C LEU A 357 0.59 -13.80 -8.15
N MET A 358 0.59 -12.62 -7.56
CA MET A 358 -0.62 -11.86 -7.25
C MET A 358 -0.91 -10.87 -8.39
N PHE A 359 -2.19 -10.70 -8.74
CA PHE A 359 -2.63 -9.74 -9.74
C PHE A 359 -4.01 -9.20 -9.39
N THR A 360 -4.40 -8.10 -9.99
CA THR A 360 -5.75 -7.56 -9.87
C THR A 360 -6.61 -8.03 -11.04
N LEU A 361 -7.84 -8.42 -10.76
CA LEU A 361 -8.86 -8.82 -11.74
C LEU A 361 -10.00 -7.80 -11.71
N SER A 362 -10.36 -7.25 -12.85
CA SER A 362 -11.49 -6.33 -13.05
C SER A 362 -12.36 -6.80 -14.23
N ASP A 363 -13.47 -6.10 -14.50
CA ASP A 363 -14.34 -6.46 -15.63
C ASP A 363 -13.73 -6.05 -16.98
N TYR A 364 -12.98 -4.97 -17.02
CA TYR A 364 -12.30 -4.48 -18.22
C TYR A 364 -11.18 -3.50 -17.85
N GLY A 365 -10.40 -3.07 -18.85
CA GLY A 365 -9.33 -2.10 -18.68
C GLY A 365 -8.15 -2.63 -17.87
N ASN A 366 -7.28 -1.73 -17.46
CA ASN A 366 -6.07 -2.07 -16.70
C ASN A 366 -5.73 -1.09 -15.58
N PHE A 367 -6.51 -0.03 -15.41
CA PHE A 367 -6.35 0.95 -14.32
C PHE A 367 -7.32 0.64 -13.18
N SER A 368 -7.16 -0.53 -12.59
CA SER A 368 -8.06 -1.15 -11.62
C SER A 368 -8.41 -0.29 -10.42
N ILE A 369 -7.60 0.71 -10.05
CA ILE A 369 -7.91 1.63 -8.93
C ILE A 369 -9.19 2.47 -9.15
N TRP A 370 -9.69 2.54 -10.38
CA TRP A 370 -10.94 3.24 -10.72
C TRP A 370 -12.12 2.28 -10.94
N HIS A 371 -11.91 0.99 -10.72
CA HIS A 371 -12.89 -0.07 -10.92
C HIS A 371 -13.33 -0.66 -9.57
N PRO A 372 -14.52 -0.31 -9.04
CA PRO A 372 -15.01 -0.82 -7.75
C PRO A 372 -15.04 -2.35 -7.65
N GLU A 373 -15.20 -3.03 -8.77
CA GLU A 373 -15.23 -4.49 -8.89
C GLU A 373 -13.83 -5.13 -8.95
N SER A 374 -12.77 -4.36 -8.74
CA SER A 374 -11.40 -4.89 -8.79
C SER A 374 -11.06 -5.69 -7.54
N GLU A 375 -10.61 -6.91 -7.73
CA GLU A 375 -10.29 -7.89 -6.70
C GLU A 375 -8.86 -8.43 -6.86
N LEU A 376 -8.20 -8.76 -5.75
CA LEU A 376 -6.93 -9.45 -5.77
C LEU A 376 -7.11 -10.94 -6.03
N CYS A 377 -6.30 -11.47 -6.94
CA CYS A 377 -6.19 -12.88 -7.29
C CYS A 377 -4.78 -13.38 -7.04
N LEU A 378 -4.68 -14.67 -6.75
CA LEU A 378 -3.41 -15.38 -6.54
C LEU A 378 -3.31 -16.55 -7.53
N LEU A 379 -2.21 -16.58 -8.28
CA LEU A 379 -1.79 -17.70 -9.09
C LEU A 379 -0.72 -18.49 -8.33
N THR A 380 -0.93 -19.78 -8.11
CA THR A 380 0.10 -20.72 -7.65
C THR A 380 0.95 -21.15 -8.83
N MET A 381 2.23 -20.77 -8.86
CA MET A 381 3.08 -20.86 -10.05
C MET A 381 3.33 -22.29 -10.53
N ASP A 382 3.48 -23.24 -9.60
CA ASP A 382 3.77 -24.66 -9.92
C ASP A 382 2.56 -25.40 -10.48
N THR A 383 1.36 -25.10 -9.97
CA THR A 383 0.13 -25.81 -10.34
C THR A 383 -0.69 -25.08 -11.40
N GLY A 384 -0.46 -23.79 -11.58
CA GLY A 384 -1.29 -22.93 -12.43
C GLY A 384 -2.67 -22.63 -11.85
N GLU A 385 -2.93 -22.99 -10.59
CA GLU A 385 -4.22 -22.71 -9.92
C GLU A 385 -4.36 -21.21 -9.66
N ILE A 386 -5.53 -20.67 -10.02
CA ILE A 386 -5.88 -19.26 -9.79
C ILE A 386 -7.07 -19.20 -8.85
N ARG A 387 -6.98 -18.38 -7.81
CA ARG A 387 -8.08 -18.10 -6.88
C ARG A 387 -8.22 -16.63 -6.54
N LEU A 388 -9.42 -16.21 -6.21
CA LEU A 388 -9.66 -14.92 -5.54
C LEU A 388 -9.15 -14.96 -4.10
N LEU A 389 -8.58 -13.84 -3.63
CA LEU A 389 -8.20 -13.66 -2.23
C LEU A 389 -9.41 -13.19 -1.41
N ASN A 390 -10.45 -14.04 -1.28
CA ASN A 390 -11.71 -13.71 -0.61
C ASN A 390 -11.51 -13.23 0.84
N GLU A 391 -10.45 -13.70 1.50
CA GLU A 391 -10.07 -13.28 2.85
C GLU A 391 -9.55 -11.84 2.92
N VAL A 392 -9.20 -11.26 1.76
CA VAL A 392 -8.63 -9.91 1.62
C VAL A 392 -9.58 -8.96 0.90
N ASN A 393 -10.27 -9.47 -0.13
CA ASN A 393 -11.15 -8.68 -0.99
C ASN A 393 -12.36 -8.12 -0.22
N SER A 394 -12.90 -7.01 -0.69
CA SER A 394 -14.06 -6.31 -0.13
C SER A 394 -15.10 -6.02 -1.22
N ASN A 395 -16.09 -5.19 -0.91
CA ASN A 395 -17.09 -4.74 -1.88
C ASN A 395 -16.66 -3.51 -2.68
N ASP A 396 -15.39 -3.11 -2.59
CA ASP A 396 -14.81 -1.97 -3.30
C ASP A 396 -13.39 -2.32 -3.78
N VAL A 397 -12.73 -1.40 -4.41
CA VAL A 397 -11.41 -1.57 -5.06
C VAL A 397 -10.35 -2.18 -4.16
N GLU A 398 -9.70 -3.22 -4.66
CA GLU A 398 -8.37 -3.68 -4.23
C GLU A 398 -7.40 -3.59 -5.41
N SER A 399 -6.29 -2.85 -5.25
CA SER A 399 -5.32 -2.63 -6.32
C SER A 399 -3.92 -2.28 -5.80
N PHE A 400 -2.95 -2.09 -6.71
CA PHE A 400 -1.58 -1.63 -6.40
C PHE A 400 -0.90 -2.43 -5.29
N HIS A 401 -1.06 -3.73 -5.30
CA HIS A 401 -0.45 -4.62 -4.32
C HIS A 401 1.04 -4.80 -4.58
N THR A 402 1.81 -4.94 -3.48
CA THR A 402 3.23 -5.29 -3.52
C THR A 402 3.61 -6.18 -2.34
N TRP A 403 4.58 -7.06 -2.56
CA TRP A 403 5.10 -7.97 -1.53
C TRP A 403 6.13 -7.29 -0.62
N SER A 404 6.16 -7.71 0.64
CA SER A 404 7.32 -7.47 1.49
C SER A 404 8.51 -8.30 1.01
N SER A 405 9.71 -7.91 1.44
CA SER A 405 10.94 -8.63 1.08
C SER A 405 10.97 -10.08 1.57
N SER A 406 10.24 -10.40 2.64
CA SER A 406 10.10 -11.75 3.18
C SER A 406 9.04 -12.59 2.47
N GLY A 407 8.16 -11.97 1.67
CA GLY A 407 6.98 -12.64 1.09
C GLY A 407 5.91 -13.05 2.11
N ARG A 408 6.09 -12.69 3.40
CA ARG A 408 5.13 -13.02 4.47
C ARG A 408 4.12 -11.92 4.75
N TRP A 409 4.28 -10.80 4.07
CA TRP A 409 3.38 -9.65 4.12
C TRP A 409 3.21 -9.10 2.71
N PHE A 410 2.09 -8.46 2.49
CA PHE A 410 1.89 -7.59 1.35
C PHE A 410 1.07 -6.37 1.76
N VAL A 411 1.21 -5.32 0.99
CA VAL A 411 0.43 -4.09 1.09
C VAL A 411 -0.35 -3.89 -0.19
N PHE A 412 -1.52 -3.29 -0.10
CA PHE A 412 -2.34 -2.93 -1.25
C PHE A 412 -3.15 -1.67 -0.96
N SER A 413 -3.59 -1.01 -2.02
CA SER A 413 -4.50 0.13 -1.93
C SER A 413 -5.95 -0.34 -2.03
N SER A 414 -6.80 0.11 -1.10
CA SER A 414 -8.22 -0.19 -1.10
C SER A 414 -9.04 1.06 -0.85
N LYS A 415 -10.22 1.14 -1.47
CA LYS A 415 -11.21 2.20 -1.24
C LYS A 415 -12.36 1.77 -0.34
N ARG A 416 -12.26 0.62 0.32
CA ARG A 416 -13.31 0.01 1.16
C ARG A 416 -13.87 0.87 2.28
N LEU A 417 -13.20 1.98 2.67
CA LEU A 417 -13.67 2.85 3.73
C LEU A 417 -14.79 3.79 3.27
N ASP A 418 -14.66 4.34 2.07
CA ASP A 418 -15.51 5.44 1.61
C ASP A 418 -15.79 5.46 0.08
N GLY A 419 -15.21 4.54 -0.67
CA GLY A 419 -15.32 4.47 -2.13
C GLY A 419 -14.57 5.58 -2.89
N LEU A 420 -13.90 6.50 -2.19
CA LEU A 420 -13.29 7.70 -2.78
C LEU A 420 -11.77 7.65 -2.74
N TRP A 421 -11.19 7.50 -1.55
CA TRP A 421 -9.76 7.58 -1.34
C TRP A 421 -9.16 6.20 -1.11
N ALA A 422 -8.17 5.86 -1.93
CA ALA A 422 -7.39 4.65 -1.72
C ALA A 422 -6.52 4.80 -0.46
N ARG A 423 -6.60 3.79 0.41
CA ARG A 423 -5.85 3.69 1.67
C ARG A 423 -4.97 2.45 1.65
N PRO A 424 -3.78 2.47 2.30
CA PRO A 424 -2.92 1.30 2.39
C PRO A 424 -3.43 0.32 3.44
N PHE A 425 -3.65 -0.91 3.02
CA PHE A 425 -3.97 -2.04 3.87
C PHE A 425 -2.85 -3.07 3.81
N PHE A 426 -2.56 -3.70 4.94
CA PHE A 426 -1.59 -4.78 5.06
C PHE A 426 -2.29 -6.09 5.34
N ALA A 427 -1.75 -7.18 4.81
CA ALA A 427 -2.18 -8.51 5.17
C ALA A 427 -0.97 -9.43 5.38
N SER A 428 -1.07 -10.32 6.35
CA SER A 428 -0.12 -11.43 6.50
C SER A 428 -0.35 -12.44 5.39
N PHE A 429 0.71 -13.16 5.03
CA PHE A 429 0.66 -14.20 4.02
C PHE A 429 1.48 -15.41 4.47
N ASP A 430 0.89 -16.59 4.35
CA ASP A 430 1.57 -17.85 4.62
C ASP A 430 2.03 -18.47 3.28
N PRO A 431 3.34 -18.43 2.96
CA PRO A 431 3.86 -18.97 1.69
C PRO A 431 3.79 -20.49 1.58
N GLU A 432 3.51 -21.22 2.66
CA GLU A 432 3.37 -22.68 2.60
C GLU A 432 1.94 -23.10 2.20
N THR A 433 0.95 -22.30 2.60
CA THR A 433 -0.46 -22.61 2.31
C THR A 433 -1.09 -21.70 1.25
N GLY A 434 -0.41 -20.59 0.90
CA GLY A 434 -0.95 -19.57 0.00
C GLY A 434 -2.12 -18.78 0.60
N LYS A 435 -2.33 -18.81 1.92
CA LYS A 435 -3.43 -18.10 2.59
C LYS A 435 -2.99 -16.74 3.10
N ALA A 436 -3.87 -15.76 2.94
CA ALA A 436 -3.70 -14.44 3.54
C ALA A 436 -4.51 -14.32 4.84
N GLY A 437 -4.06 -13.45 5.73
CA GLY A 437 -4.82 -13.06 6.91
C GLY A 437 -5.80 -11.93 6.59
N LYS A 438 -6.71 -11.64 7.55
CA LYS A 438 -7.59 -10.47 7.47
C LYS A 438 -6.75 -9.20 7.32
N PRO A 439 -7.03 -8.33 6.35
CA PRO A 439 -6.28 -7.10 6.16
C PRO A 439 -6.58 -6.07 7.25
N PHE A 440 -5.59 -5.24 7.57
CA PHE A 440 -5.74 -4.12 8.47
C PHE A 440 -5.21 -2.81 7.85
N LEU A 441 -5.88 -1.72 8.19
CA LEU A 441 -5.52 -0.37 7.74
C LEU A 441 -4.19 0.07 8.36
N MET A 442 -3.37 0.81 7.61
CA MET A 442 -2.12 1.37 8.13
C MET A 442 -2.37 2.19 9.39
N PRO A 443 -1.74 1.82 10.54
CA PRO A 443 -1.95 2.51 11.80
C PRO A 443 -1.56 3.99 11.75
N GLN A 444 -2.37 4.85 12.35
CA GLN A 444 -2.13 6.28 12.48
C GLN A 444 -2.06 6.69 13.95
N LYS A 445 -1.38 7.83 14.21
CA LYS A 445 -1.30 8.37 15.56
C LYS A 445 -2.68 8.80 16.06
N ASP A 446 -3.46 9.42 15.18
CA ASP A 446 -4.85 9.79 15.39
C ASP A 446 -5.74 8.70 14.77
N PRO A 447 -6.63 8.03 15.52
CA PRO A 447 -7.52 7.01 14.98
C PRO A 447 -8.50 7.55 13.93
N ASP A 448 -8.85 8.84 13.99
CA ASP A 448 -9.77 9.49 13.06
C ASP A 448 -9.05 10.19 11.87
N PHE A 449 -7.72 9.98 11.73
CA PHE A 449 -6.90 10.59 10.67
C PHE A 449 -7.51 10.44 9.27
N TYR A 450 -8.00 9.27 8.94
CA TYR A 450 -8.52 9.00 7.59
C TYR A 450 -9.88 9.64 7.31
N ASP A 451 -10.63 10.07 8.32
CA ASP A 451 -11.92 10.75 8.15
C ASP A 451 -11.75 12.16 7.55
N THR A 452 -10.58 12.77 7.74
CA THR A 452 -10.29 14.12 7.26
C THR A 452 -9.17 14.20 6.21
N PHE A 453 -8.47 13.08 5.96
CA PHE A 453 -7.34 13.07 5.03
C PHE A 453 -7.80 12.92 3.58
N THR A 454 -7.66 13.97 2.79
CA THR A 454 -8.23 14.11 1.43
C THR A 454 -7.30 13.71 0.29
N LYS A 455 -6.08 13.24 0.57
CA LYS A 455 -5.18 12.66 -0.45
C LYS A 455 -5.37 11.15 -0.54
N THR A 456 -5.12 10.60 -1.71
CA THR A 456 -5.12 9.16 -1.97
C THR A 456 -3.71 8.60 -1.96
N TYR A 457 -3.54 7.40 -1.43
CA TYR A 457 -2.29 6.62 -1.46
C TYR A 457 -2.25 5.81 -2.75
N ASN A 458 -1.13 5.93 -3.47
CA ASN A 458 -0.98 5.29 -4.77
C ASN A 458 0.36 4.56 -4.83
N LEU A 459 0.37 3.36 -5.44
CA LEU A 459 1.55 2.53 -5.62
C LEU A 459 2.34 2.31 -4.32
N PRO A 460 1.72 1.77 -3.25
CA PRO A 460 2.44 1.49 -2.02
C PRO A 460 3.49 0.40 -2.27
N GLU A 461 4.72 0.60 -1.78
CA GLU A 461 5.83 -0.35 -1.93
C GLU A 461 6.61 -0.44 -0.62
N LEU A 462 6.76 -1.66 -0.11
CA LEU A 462 7.51 -1.94 1.11
C LEU A 462 9.01 -1.92 0.84
N ILE A 463 9.79 -1.30 1.73
CA ILE A 463 11.25 -1.25 1.66
C ILE A 463 11.89 -1.54 3.02
N LYS A 464 13.06 -2.17 2.99
CA LYS A 464 13.78 -2.67 4.17
C LYS A 464 14.30 -1.56 5.09
N GLN A 465 14.70 -0.43 4.52
CA GLN A 465 15.31 0.70 5.21
C GLN A 465 14.85 2.01 4.54
N PRO A 466 15.03 3.18 5.19
CA PRO A 466 14.63 4.44 4.59
C PRO A 466 15.51 4.81 3.40
N VAL A 467 14.90 5.46 2.41
CA VAL A 467 15.65 6.19 1.39
C VAL A 467 16.38 7.34 2.08
N ARG A 468 17.70 7.32 2.03
CA ARG A 468 18.55 8.41 2.54
C ARG A 468 18.74 9.43 1.42
N ASN A 469 18.77 10.73 1.80
CA ASN A 469 19.07 11.81 0.86
C ASN A 469 18.09 11.93 -0.32
N GLY A 470 16.79 11.77 -0.08
CA GLY A 470 15.77 12.04 -1.10
C GLY A 470 15.91 13.43 -1.76
N ASN A 471 16.47 14.39 -1.03
CA ASN A 471 16.78 15.72 -1.58
C ASN A 471 17.90 15.74 -2.62
N GLU A 472 18.85 14.79 -2.58
CA GLU A 472 19.91 14.68 -3.60
C GLU A 472 19.41 14.18 -4.96
N MET A 473 18.20 13.66 -5.04
CA MET A 473 17.53 13.38 -6.31
C MET A 473 17.12 14.65 -7.07
N ILE A 474 17.20 15.79 -6.40
CA ILE A 474 16.66 17.07 -6.86
C ILE A 474 17.78 17.98 -7.41
N GLU A 475 19.01 17.83 -6.92
CA GLU A 475 20.22 18.51 -7.41
C GLU A 475 20.77 17.84 -8.68
#